data_f5a86fc80ed38285c6725260ac051b27
#
_entry.id   f5a86fc80ed38285c6725260ac051b27
#
_cell.length_a   1.000
_cell.length_b   1.000
_cell.length_c   1.000
_cell.angle_alpha   90.00
_cell.angle_beta   90.00
_cell.angle_gamma   90.00
#
_symmetry.space_group_name_H-M   'P 1'
#
loop_
_entity.id
_entity.type
_entity.pdbx_description
1 polymer ?
#
loop_
_entity_poly.entity_id
_entity_poly.type
_entity_poly.pdbx_seq_one_letter_code
_entity_poly.pdbx_strand_id
1 'polypeptide(L)'
;MLPTYRGLGGLYNGATDDGVPIEVALSGPTLQRQPALCWKYLAEIGRACLRAEPNAGHFAIAEWQRQRPGTWLLTQNIDGFHRRAGSPPERLIEIHGELAPLSCMACGEVDRRPLASLLDEPLPPRCEVCAGVLRPAVVLFEEMLPERALARLQEQSRIGFDAVLVVGTTASFGYILEPIWRARQSGGLVVEVNLQPTDISPLANLSLQGRAADVLSHLLRHISSD
;
A
#
# COMPACT_ATOMS: atom_id res chain seq x y z
N MET A 1 15.36 -1.21 -3.99
CA MET A 1 13.98 -1.12 -4.55
C MET A 1 13.23 -2.33 -4.04
N LEU A 2 12.06 -2.14 -3.42
CA LEU A 2 11.20 -3.27 -3.06
C LEU A 2 10.76 -3.99 -4.33
N PRO A 3 10.80 -5.33 -4.37
CA PRO A 3 10.16 -6.08 -5.45
C PRO A 3 8.66 -5.80 -5.43
N THR A 4 8.03 -5.83 -6.59
CA THR A 4 6.56 -5.76 -6.69
C THR A 4 5.95 -6.99 -6.00
N TYR A 5 4.72 -6.87 -5.51
CA TYR A 5 4.02 -8.01 -4.93
C TYR A 5 3.81 -9.13 -5.98
N ARG A 6 3.41 -8.75 -7.20
CA ARG A 6 3.27 -9.61 -8.38
C ARG A 6 3.90 -8.95 -9.62
N GLY A 7 4.16 -9.74 -10.66
CA GLY A 7 4.72 -9.28 -11.92
C GLY A 7 6.23 -9.45 -12.00
N LEU A 8 6.88 -8.79 -12.96
CA LEU A 8 8.32 -8.90 -13.19
C LEU A 8 9.13 -8.52 -11.94
N GLY A 9 9.78 -9.51 -11.32
CA GLY A 9 10.54 -9.33 -10.08
C GLY A 9 9.67 -9.29 -8.81
N GLY A 10 8.40 -9.69 -8.87
CA GLY A 10 7.52 -9.79 -7.71
C GLY A 10 7.99 -10.81 -6.69
N LEU A 11 7.68 -10.56 -5.41
CA LEU A 11 8.00 -11.48 -4.31
C LEU A 11 7.31 -12.84 -4.51
N TYR A 12 6.14 -12.83 -5.16
CA TYR A 12 5.30 -14.02 -5.30
C TYR A 12 4.72 -14.13 -6.71
N ASN A 13 5.39 -14.89 -7.58
CA ASN A 13 4.95 -15.19 -8.93
C ASN A 13 4.43 -16.63 -9.02
N GLY A 14 3.37 -16.96 -8.27
CA GLY A 14 2.77 -18.30 -8.29
C GLY A 14 2.52 -18.86 -6.88
N ALA A 15 2.63 -20.20 -6.74
CA ALA A 15 2.53 -20.85 -5.44
C ALA A 15 3.74 -20.51 -4.55
N THR A 16 3.50 -20.44 -3.26
CA THR A 16 4.54 -20.33 -2.23
C THR A 16 5.38 -21.61 -2.17
N ASP A 17 6.53 -21.58 -1.47
CA ASP A 17 7.35 -22.79 -1.22
C ASP A 17 6.57 -23.88 -0.48
N ASP A 18 5.52 -23.52 0.24
CA ASP A 18 4.62 -24.45 0.94
C ASP A 18 3.52 -25.02 0.01
N GLY A 19 3.54 -24.67 -1.30
CA GLY A 19 2.55 -25.12 -2.28
C GLY A 19 1.16 -24.51 -2.13
N VAL A 20 1.03 -23.46 -1.30
CA VAL A 20 -0.22 -22.74 -1.02
C VAL A 20 -0.24 -21.43 -1.81
N PRO A 21 -1.36 -21.01 -2.43
CA PRO A 21 -1.45 -19.68 -3.02
C PRO A 21 -1.13 -18.60 -1.98
N ILE A 22 -0.40 -17.56 -2.40
CA ILE A 22 0.01 -16.49 -1.48
C ILE A 22 -1.20 -15.77 -0.84
N GLU A 23 -2.28 -15.66 -1.57
CA GLU A 23 -3.54 -15.07 -1.09
C GLU A 23 -4.16 -15.88 0.05
N VAL A 24 -3.97 -17.20 0.03
CA VAL A 24 -4.40 -18.09 1.13
C VAL A 24 -3.42 -17.96 2.30
N ALA A 25 -2.11 -17.99 2.04
CA ALA A 25 -1.08 -17.87 3.08
C ALA A 25 -1.18 -16.53 3.82
N LEU A 26 -1.45 -15.43 3.13
CA LEU A 26 -1.62 -14.07 3.68
C LEU A 26 -3.10 -13.70 3.87
N SER A 27 -3.93 -14.63 4.35
CA SER A 27 -5.33 -14.38 4.65
C SER A 27 -5.61 -14.27 6.15
N GLY A 28 -6.69 -13.57 6.52
CA GLY A 28 -7.18 -13.49 7.88
C GLY A 28 -7.45 -14.87 8.50
N PRO A 29 -8.17 -15.78 7.80
CA PRO A 29 -8.36 -17.17 8.26
C PRO A 29 -7.06 -17.93 8.51
N THR A 30 -6.05 -17.78 7.65
CA THR A 30 -4.74 -18.43 7.86
C THR A 30 -4.01 -17.84 9.06
N LEU A 31 -4.04 -16.52 9.25
CA LEU A 31 -3.44 -15.92 10.44
C LEU A 31 -4.07 -16.45 11.74
N GLN A 32 -5.38 -16.70 11.75
CA GLN A 32 -6.10 -17.23 12.91
C GLN A 32 -5.79 -18.71 13.18
N ARG A 33 -5.76 -19.55 12.13
CA ARG A 33 -5.67 -21.02 12.27
C ARG A 33 -4.24 -21.54 12.20
N GLN A 34 -3.39 -20.91 11.41
CA GLN A 34 -2.01 -21.30 11.12
C GLN A 34 -1.10 -20.06 11.15
N PRO A 35 -0.99 -19.35 12.31
CA PRO A 35 -0.27 -18.08 12.37
C PRO A 35 1.20 -18.20 11.96
N ALA A 36 1.85 -19.35 12.17
CA ALA A 36 3.23 -19.56 11.74
C ALA A 36 3.38 -19.49 10.21
N LEU A 37 2.42 -20.06 9.44
CA LEU A 37 2.43 -20.00 7.99
C LEU A 37 2.24 -18.54 7.51
N CYS A 38 1.26 -17.82 8.03
CA CYS A 38 1.04 -16.43 7.64
C CYS A 38 2.25 -15.55 8.00
N TRP A 39 2.82 -15.72 9.20
CA TRP A 39 3.97 -14.95 9.64
C TRP A 39 5.26 -15.26 8.89
N LYS A 40 5.43 -16.45 8.33
CA LYS A 40 6.54 -16.74 7.41
C LYS A 40 6.62 -15.69 6.30
N TYR A 41 5.51 -15.44 5.62
CA TYR A 41 5.44 -14.49 4.49
C TYR A 41 5.34 -13.03 4.94
N LEU A 42 4.63 -12.74 6.04
CA LEU A 42 4.63 -11.40 6.63
C LEU A 42 6.04 -10.96 7.03
N ALA A 43 6.83 -11.87 7.59
CA ALA A 43 8.20 -11.57 7.99
C ALA A 43 9.13 -11.34 6.79
N GLU A 44 8.95 -12.07 5.69
CA GLU A 44 9.68 -11.83 4.44
C GLU A 44 9.41 -10.44 3.90
N ILE A 45 8.12 -10.04 3.84
CA ILE A 45 7.70 -8.68 3.44
C ILE A 45 8.31 -7.66 4.40
N GLY A 46 8.18 -7.86 5.71
CA GLY A 46 8.71 -6.96 6.72
C GLY A 46 10.22 -6.75 6.60
N ARG A 47 10.99 -7.83 6.44
CA ARG A 47 12.44 -7.75 6.23
C ARG A 47 12.80 -7.05 4.91
N ALA A 48 12.01 -7.25 3.85
CA ALA A 48 12.21 -6.53 2.59
C ALA A 48 11.98 -5.03 2.77
N CYS A 49 10.90 -4.64 3.47
CA CYS A 49 10.61 -3.24 3.78
C CYS A 49 11.70 -2.59 4.64
N LEU A 50 12.22 -3.30 5.64
CA LEU A 50 13.29 -2.79 6.52
C LEU A 50 14.61 -2.55 5.78
N ARG A 51 14.89 -3.30 4.71
CA ARG A 51 16.10 -3.14 3.89
C ARG A 51 15.98 -2.11 2.78
N ALA A 52 14.78 -1.57 2.56
CA ALA A 52 14.52 -0.65 1.46
C ALA A 52 14.24 0.76 1.99
N GLU A 53 14.40 1.73 1.11
CA GLU A 53 14.18 3.15 1.38
C GLU A 53 13.17 3.75 0.39
N PRO A 54 12.48 4.84 0.76
CA PRO A 54 11.68 5.61 -0.17
C PRO A 54 12.51 6.00 -1.40
N ASN A 55 11.93 5.91 -2.57
CA ASN A 55 12.57 6.30 -3.82
C ASN A 55 12.11 7.69 -4.29
N ALA A 56 12.70 8.20 -5.37
CA ALA A 56 12.40 9.52 -5.91
C ALA A 56 10.91 9.76 -6.21
N GLY A 57 10.13 8.72 -6.55
CA GLY A 57 8.69 8.83 -6.74
C GLY A 57 7.92 9.15 -5.47
N HIS A 58 8.30 8.56 -4.33
CA HIS A 58 7.69 8.88 -3.03
C HIS A 58 7.96 10.34 -2.63
N PHE A 59 9.20 10.81 -2.81
CA PHE A 59 9.56 12.20 -2.54
C PHE A 59 8.86 13.17 -3.48
N ALA A 60 8.72 12.81 -4.78
CA ALA A 60 7.98 13.63 -5.74
C ALA A 60 6.51 13.80 -5.35
N ILE A 61 5.85 12.72 -4.90
CA ILE A 61 4.46 12.80 -4.43
C ILE A 61 4.35 13.68 -3.17
N ALA A 62 5.24 13.50 -2.20
CA ALA A 62 5.24 14.30 -0.97
C ALA A 62 5.44 15.79 -1.27
N GLU A 63 6.36 16.12 -2.19
CA GLU A 63 6.59 17.50 -2.65
C GLU A 63 5.36 18.06 -3.38
N TRP A 64 4.71 17.25 -4.20
CA TRP A 64 3.47 17.63 -4.87
C TRP A 64 2.35 17.94 -3.88
N GLN A 65 2.18 17.11 -2.86
CA GLN A 65 1.22 17.36 -1.78
C GLN A 65 1.54 18.65 -1.02
N ARG A 66 2.83 18.99 -0.84
CA ARG A 66 3.26 20.24 -0.20
C ARG A 66 2.91 21.47 -1.05
N GLN A 67 3.13 21.40 -2.36
CA GLN A 67 2.85 22.51 -3.30
C GLN A 67 1.34 22.67 -3.58
N ARG A 68 0.58 21.58 -3.51
CA ARG A 68 -0.85 21.54 -3.85
C ARG A 68 -1.65 20.93 -2.70
N PRO A 69 -2.16 21.75 -1.76
CA PRO A 69 -2.87 21.29 -0.56
C PRO A 69 -4.10 20.43 -0.82
N GLY A 70 -4.70 20.51 -2.03
CA GLY A 70 -5.82 19.64 -2.47
C GLY A 70 -5.40 18.23 -2.89
N THR A 71 -4.09 17.91 -2.93
CA THR A 71 -3.61 16.59 -3.36
C THR A 71 -3.72 15.56 -2.25
N TRP A 72 -4.47 14.50 -2.52
CA TRP A 72 -4.61 13.33 -1.66
C TRP A 72 -3.83 12.14 -2.21
N LEU A 73 -3.31 11.32 -1.32
CA LEU A 73 -2.63 10.08 -1.68
C LEU A 73 -3.40 8.90 -1.08
N LEU A 74 -3.86 8.00 -1.95
CA LEU A 74 -4.36 6.68 -1.60
C LEU A 74 -3.27 5.65 -1.94
N THR A 75 -2.84 4.88 -0.97
CA THR A 75 -1.87 3.81 -1.20
C THR A 75 -2.37 2.46 -0.70
N GLN A 76 -2.09 1.42 -1.47
CA GLN A 76 -2.27 0.01 -1.10
C GLN A 76 -1.01 -0.57 -0.43
N ASN A 77 0.11 0.15 -0.48
CA ASN A 77 1.37 -0.29 0.10
C ASN A 77 1.35 -0.18 1.63
N ILE A 78 1.97 -1.16 2.28
CA ILE A 78 2.04 -1.28 3.74
C ILE A 78 3.43 -0.95 4.29
N ASP A 79 4.34 -0.47 3.42
CA ASP A 79 5.76 -0.24 3.71
C ASP A 79 6.05 1.06 4.49
N GLY A 80 5.07 1.97 4.59
CA GLY A 80 5.21 3.26 5.24
C GLY A 80 6.12 4.26 4.50
N PHE A 81 6.52 3.99 3.26
CA PHE A 81 7.47 4.83 2.54
C PHE A 81 6.93 6.21 2.19
N HIS A 82 5.66 6.33 1.92
CA HIS A 82 5.04 7.64 1.68
C HIS A 82 5.13 8.54 2.91
N ARG A 83 4.87 7.99 4.09
CA ARG A 83 5.01 8.71 5.37
C ARG A 83 6.46 9.11 5.62
N ARG A 84 7.40 8.19 5.40
CA ARG A 84 8.85 8.44 5.54
C ARG A 84 9.38 9.46 4.51
N ALA A 85 8.76 9.56 3.34
CA ALA A 85 9.08 10.57 2.33
C ALA A 85 8.49 11.96 2.64
N GLY A 86 7.67 12.09 3.68
CA GLY A 86 7.10 13.36 4.11
C GLY A 86 5.68 13.64 3.60
N SER A 87 4.96 12.64 3.12
CA SER A 87 3.52 12.78 2.82
C SER A 87 2.74 13.14 4.09
N PRO A 88 1.92 14.22 4.08
CA PRO A 88 1.19 14.65 5.26
C PRO A 88 0.14 13.60 5.67
N PRO A 89 0.11 13.18 6.95
CA PRO A 89 -0.78 12.12 7.42
C PRO A 89 -2.27 12.42 7.23
N GLU A 90 -2.64 13.69 7.28
CA GLU A 90 -4.02 14.14 7.05
C GLU A 90 -4.48 14.02 5.59
N ARG A 91 -3.57 13.82 4.65
CA ARG A 91 -3.83 13.63 3.21
C ARG A 91 -3.26 12.33 2.66
N LEU A 92 -2.94 11.39 3.55
CA LEU A 92 -2.48 10.04 3.23
C LEU A 92 -3.52 9.03 3.70
N ILE A 93 -3.98 8.18 2.79
CA ILE A 93 -4.89 7.07 3.07
C ILE A 93 -4.12 5.77 2.79
N GLU A 94 -3.66 5.11 3.85
CA GLU A 94 -3.05 3.79 3.80
C GLU A 94 -4.18 2.75 3.92
N ILE A 95 -4.80 2.43 2.79
CA ILE A 95 -6.06 1.65 2.75
C ILE A 95 -5.89 0.20 3.21
N HIS A 96 -4.67 -0.34 3.10
CA HIS A 96 -4.34 -1.67 3.60
C HIS A 96 -3.56 -1.63 4.93
N GLY A 97 -3.51 -0.46 5.59
CA GLY A 97 -2.83 -0.33 6.88
C GLY A 97 -1.31 -0.30 6.79
N GLU A 98 -0.65 -0.72 7.86
CA GLU A 98 0.80 -0.62 8.03
C GLU A 98 1.38 -1.82 8.80
N LEU A 99 2.68 -2.12 8.54
CA LEU A 99 3.38 -3.26 9.15
C LEU A 99 3.67 -3.10 10.65
N ALA A 100 3.73 -1.88 11.15
CA ALA A 100 4.01 -1.59 12.56
C ALA A 100 3.22 -0.35 13.02
N PRO A 101 2.83 -0.27 14.31
CA PRO A 101 3.09 -1.25 15.37
C PRO A 101 2.27 -2.53 15.24
N LEU A 102 2.67 -3.58 15.97
CA LEU A 102 1.89 -4.81 16.06
C LEU A 102 0.85 -4.71 17.19
N SER A 103 -0.22 -5.48 17.09
CA SER A 103 -1.21 -5.61 18.17
C SER A 103 -1.46 -7.08 18.52
N CYS A 104 -1.75 -7.34 19.78
CA CYS A 104 -2.05 -8.69 20.25
C CYS A 104 -3.46 -9.12 19.83
N MET A 105 -3.55 -10.27 19.18
CA MET A 105 -4.84 -10.85 18.76
C MET A 105 -5.72 -11.29 19.93
N ALA A 106 -5.12 -11.53 21.12
CA ALA A 106 -5.85 -12.02 22.29
C ALA A 106 -6.27 -10.92 23.27
N CYS A 107 -5.36 -9.98 23.62
CA CYS A 107 -5.65 -8.95 24.63
C CYS A 107 -5.72 -7.53 24.05
N GLY A 108 -5.42 -7.34 22.76
CA GLY A 108 -5.46 -6.03 22.12
C GLY A 108 -4.27 -5.11 22.45
N GLU A 109 -3.33 -5.54 23.29
CA GLU A 109 -2.14 -4.73 23.63
C GLU A 109 -1.35 -4.37 22.38
N VAL A 110 -0.91 -3.11 22.30
CA VAL A 110 -0.13 -2.59 21.18
C VAL A 110 1.36 -2.69 21.52
N ASP A 111 2.05 -3.55 20.80
CA ASP A 111 3.49 -3.73 20.92
C ASP A 111 4.23 -2.67 20.09
N ARG A 112 4.96 -1.80 20.76
CA ARG A 112 5.70 -0.69 20.14
C ARG A 112 7.19 -0.98 19.95
N ARG A 113 7.62 -2.21 20.19
CA ARG A 113 9.00 -2.61 19.87
C ARG A 113 9.26 -2.41 18.38
N PRO A 114 10.50 -2.09 17.99
CA PRO A 114 10.86 -1.98 16.57
C PRO A 114 10.51 -3.28 15.81
N LEU A 115 9.93 -3.15 14.63
CA LEU A 115 9.60 -4.32 13.79
C LEU A 115 10.83 -5.22 13.56
N ALA A 116 12.02 -4.64 13.40
CA ALA A 116 13.25 -5.39 13.22
C ALA A 116 13.49 -6.37 14.39
N SER A 117 13.38 -5.89 15.64
CA SER A 117 13.55 -6.75 16.83
C SER A 117 12.54 -7.88 16.88
N LEU A 118 11.28 -7.58 16.54
CA LEU A 118 10.20 -8.59 16.52
C LEU A 118 10.40 -9.66 15.43
N LEU A 119 11.02 -9.29 14.30
CA LEU A 119 11.32 -10.23 13.23
C LEU A 119 12.58 -11.07 13.47
N ASP A 120 13.39 -10.72 14.46
CA ASP A 120 14.55 -11.52 14.90
C ASP A 120 14.15 -12.56 15.95
N GLU A 121 12.95 -12.47 16.54
CA GLU A 121 12.39 -13.44 17.46
C GLU A 121 11.80 -14.67 16.73
N PRO A 122 11.53 -15.77 17.46
CA PRO A 122 10.77 -16.90 16.89
C PRO A 122 9.39 -16.47 16.39
N LEU A 123 9.04 -16.85 15.15
CA LEU A 123 7.76 -16.51 14.52
C LEU A 123 6.67 -17.56 14.83
N PRO A 124 5.43 -17.14 15.07
CA PRO A 124 4.92 -15.77 15.13
C PRO A 124 5.36 -15.04 16.42
N PRO A 125 5.62 -13.72 16.37
CA PRO A 125 6.01 -12.96 17.55
C PRO A 125 4.89 -12.96 18.59
N ARG A 126 5.30 -12.88 19.87
CA ARG A 126 4.40 -13.05 21.01
C ARG A 126 4.27 -11.78 21.84
N CYS A 127 3.06 -11.56 22.34
CA CYS A 127 2.75 -10.48 23.26
C CYS A 127 3.46 -10.69 24.61
N GLU A 128 4.14 -9.68 25.11
CA GLU A 128 4.82 -9.75 26.42
C GLU A 128 3.83 -9.80 27.60
N VAL A 129 2.58 -9.35 27.39
CA VAL A 129 1.56 -9.33 28.45
C VAL A 129 0.86 -10.68 28.62
N CYS A 130 0.47 -11.34 27.50
CA CYS A 130 -0.38 -12.54 27.58
C CYS A 130 0.11 -13.71 26.72
N ALA A 131 1.30 -13.60 26.10
CA ALA A 131 1.87 -14.57 25.17
C ALA A 131 1.00 -14.87 23.93
N GLY A 132 -0.08 -14.11 23.69
CA GLY A 132 -0.90 -14.19 22.48
C GLY A 132 -0.10 -13.83 21.23
N VAL A 133 -0.58 -14.26 20.06
CA VAL A 133 0.06 -13.93 18.77
C VAL A 133 -0.08 -12.44 18.50
N LEU A 134 1.01 -11.79 18.10
CA LEU A 134 1.00 -10.43 17.59
C LEU A 134 0.69 -10.42 16.10
N ARG A 135 -0.02 -9.38 15.63
CA ARG A 135 -0.29 -9.16 14.22
C ARG A 135 -0.04 -7.70 13.82
N PRO A 136 0.41 -7.43 12.59
CA PRO A 136 0.43 -6.07 12.06
C PRO A 136 -0.98 -5.56 11.77
N ALA A 137 -1.15 -4.24 11.74
CA ALA A 137 -2.39 -3.58 11.36
C ALA A 137 -2.57 -3.54 9.83
N VAL A 138 -2.20 -4.62 9.13
CA VAL A 138 -2.39 -4.76 7.68
C VAL A 138 -3.69 -5.48 7.37
N VAL A 139 -4.29 -5.14 6.24
CA VAL A 139 -5.44 -5.87 5.68
C VAL A 139 -4.91 -7.09 4.93
N LEU A 140 -5.22 -8.26 5.44
CA LEU A 140 -4.95 -9.52 4.78
C LEU A 140 -6.09 -9.89 3.82
N PHE A 141 -5.84 -10.85 2.92
CA PHE A 141 -6.91 -11.37 2.09
C PHE A 141 -8.08 -11.87 2.95
N GLU A 142 -9.29 -11.71 2.47
CA GLU A 142 -10.55 -12.04 3.15
C GLU A 142 -10.85 -11.18 4.40
N GLU A 143 -10.08 -10.10 4.64
CA GLU A 143 -10.39 -9.14 5.68
C GLU A 143 -11.07 -7.88 5.12
N MET A 144 -11.84 -7.21 5.97
CA MET A 144 -12.46 -5.93 5.65
C MET A 144 -11.44 -4.80 5.70
N LEU A 145 -11.64 -3.80 4.84
CA LEU A 145 -10.85 -2.57 4.91
C LEU A 145 -11.10 -1.82 6.22
N PRO A 146 -10.09 -1.11 6.77
CA PRO A 146 -10.27 -0.30 7.96
C PRO A 146 -11.34 0.79 7.73
N GLU A 147 -12.38 0.80 8.57
CA GLU A 147 -13.53 1.71 8.43
C GLU A 147 -13.11 3.17 8.28
N ARG A 148 -12.14 3.61 9.10
CA ARG A 148 -11.64 4.99 9.06
C ARG A 148 -10.99 5.34 7.71
N ALA A 149 -10.19 4.43 7.16
CA ALA A 149 -9.53 4.64 5.87
C ALA A 149 -10.56 4.66 4.73
N LEU A 150 -11.51 3.72 4.77
CA LEU A 150 -12.61 3.65 3.80
C LEU A 150 -13.50 4.89 3.85
N ALA A 151 -13.88 5.36 5.05
CA ALA A 151 -14.69 6.56 5.22
C ALA A 151 -13.99 7.81 4.65
N ARG A 152 -12.67 7.96 4.89
CA ARG A 152 -11.87 9.05 4.30
C ARG A 152 -11.84 8.97 2.78
N LEU A 153 -11.65 7.78 2.21
CA LEU A 153 -11.68 7.58 0.76
C LEU A 153 -13.05 7.96 0.19
N GLN A 154 -14.13 7.51 0.81
CA GLN A 154 -15.50 7.82 0.38
C GLN A 154 -15.82 9.32 0.48
N GLU A 155 -15.33 9.99 1.51
CA GLU A 155 -15.49 11.44 1.66
C GLU A 155 -14.80 12.18 0.51
N GLN A 156 -13.53 11.87 0.22
CA GLN A 156 -12.81 12.48 -0.89
C GLN A 156 -13.44 12.14 -2.25
N SER A 157 -13.88 10.91 -2.42
CA SER A 157 -14.59 10.49 -3.64
C SER A 157 -15.91 11.24 -3.85
N ARG A 158 -16.61 11.66 -2.79
CA ARG A 158 -17.82 12.50 -2.90
C ARG A 158 -17.52 13.93 -3.26
N ILE A 159 -16.40 14.49 -2.80
CA ILE A 159 -15.94 15.83 -3.18
C ILE A 159 -15.58 15.84 -4.67
N GLY A 160 -15.01 14.74 -5.17
CA GLY A 160 -14.58 14.57 -6.55
C GLY A 160 -13.11 14.95 -6.76
N PHE A 161 -12.65 14.74 -7.98
CA PHE A 161 -11.25 14.95 -8.35
C PHE A 161 -11.16 15.60 -9.71
N ASP A 162 -10.43 16.72 -9.83
CA ASP A 162 -10.06 17.33 -11.11
C ASP A 162 -9.10 16.45 -11.91
N ALA A 163 -8.25 15.71 -11.20
CA ALA A 163 -7.33 14.74 -11.78
C ALA A 163 -7.08 13.54 -10.84
N VAL A 164 -6.92 12.37 -11.42
CA VAL A 164 -6.49 11.13 -10.73
C VAL A 164 -5.25 10.60 -11.42
N LEU A 165 -4.17 10.45 -10.66
CA LEU A 165 -2.94 9.83 -11.10
C LEU A 165 -2.88 8.41 -10.56
N VAL A 166 -2.90 7.42 -11.45
CA VAL A 166 -2.89 5.98 -11.11
C VAL A 166 -1.49 5.45 -11.34
N VAL A 167 -0.82 5.04 -10.26
CA VAL A 167 0.61 4.73 -10.31
C VAL A 167 0.90 3.32 -9.82
N GLY A 168 1.47 2.49 -10.70
CA GLY A 168 2.01 1.17 -10.35
C GLY A 168 0.97 0.17 -9.81
N THR A 169 -0.29 0.33 -10.16
CA THR A 169 -1.38 -0.58 -9.76
C THR A 169 -2.16 -1.06 -10.97
N THR A 170 -2.70 -2.26 -10.90
CA THR A 170 -3.66 -2.79 -11.88
C THR A 170 -5.09 -2.33 -11.58
N ALA A 171 -5.31 -1.68 -10.44
CA ALA A 171 -6.60 -1.20 -9.95
C ALA A 171 -7.71 -2.29 -9.93
N SER A 172 -7.34 -3.53 -9.64
CA SER A 172 -8.26 -4.68 -9.69
C SER A 172 -9.39 -4.66 -8.64
N PHE A 173 -9.31 -3.76 -7.65
CA PHE A 173 -10.31 -3.64 -6.59
C PHE A 173 -11.26 -2.47 -6.82
N GLY A 174 -12.56 -2.68 -6.58
CA GLY A 174 -13.61 -1.69 -6.82
C GLY A 174 -13.37 -0.34 -6.12
N TYR A 175 -12.84 -0.34 -4.88
CA TYR A 175 -12.54 0.89 -4.14
C TYR A 175 -11.35 1.69 -4.73
N ILE A 176 -10.49 1.07 -5.56
CA ILE A 176 -9.45 1.77 -6.33
C ILE A 176 -10.00 2.29 -7.65
N LEU A 177 -10.95 1.56 -8.26
CA LEU A 177 -11.60 2.00 -9.49
C LEU A 177 -12.57 3.18 -9.27
N GLU A 178 -13.19 3.27 -8.09
CA GLU A 178 -14.21 4.30 -7.81
C GLU A 178 -13.69 5.73 -8.02
N PRO A 179 -12.53 6.16 -7.47
CA PRO A 179 -11.99 7.50 -7.74
C PRO A 179 -11.75 7.76 -9.23
N ILE A 180 -11.29 6.74 -9.97
CA ILE A 180 -11.02 6.84 -11.42
C ILE A 180 -12.33 7.09 -12.17
N TRP A 181 -13.36 6.30 -11.89
CA TRP A 181 -14.67 6.46 -12.51
C TRP A 181 -15.32 7.81 -12.19
N ARG A 182 -15.22 8.25 -10.93
CA ARG A 182 -15.76 9.55 -10.51
C ARG A 182 -15.07 10.71 -11.23
N ALA A 183 -13.73 10.71 -11.30
CA ALA A 183 -13.00 11.72 -12.06
C ALA A 183 -13.44 11.78 -13.51
N ARG A 184 -13.55 10.61 -14.17
CA ARG A 184 -14.03 10.58 -15.57
C ARG A 184 -15.45 11.11 -15.74
N GLN A 185 -16.37 10.73 -14.85
CA GLN A 185 -17.77 11.19 -14.91
C GLN A 185 -17.90 12.70 -14.72
N SER A 186 -17.03 13.32 -13.92
CA SER A 186 -17.00 14.76 -13.70
C SER A 186 -16.17 15.53 -14.75
N GLY A 187 -15.60 14.86 -15.75
CA GLY A 187 -14.74 15.49 -16.76
C GLY A 187 -13.30 15.70 -16.30
N GLY A 188 -12.91 15.12 -15.18
CA GLY A 188 -11.56 15.19 -14.65
C GLY A 188 -10.56 14.36 -15.47
N LEU A 189 -9.28 14.63 -15.28
CA LEU A 189 -8.18 13.99 -15.97
C LEU A 189 -7.79 12.67 -15.26
N VAL A 190 -7.65 11.58 -16.02
CA VAL A 190 -7.07 10.33 -15.54
C VAL A 190 -5.74 10.07 -16.24
N VAL A 191 -4.67 9.98 -15.46
CA VAL A 191 -3.31 9.68 -15.93
C VAL A 191 -2.84 8.38 -15.32
N GLU A 192 -2.45 7.43 -16.16
CA GLU A 192 -1.83 6.19 -15.72
C GLU A 192 -0.30 6.27 -15.83
N VAL A 193 0.39 5.80 -14.80
CA VAL A 193 1.85 5.61 -14.80
C VAL A 193 2.15 4.17 -14.43
N ASN A 194 2.59 3.35 -15.39
CA ASN A 194 2.88 1.95 -15.14
C ASN A 194 4.01 1.45 -16.05
N LEU A 195 4.60 0.29 -15.74
CA LEU A 195 5.62 -0.34 -16.58
C LEU A 195 5.04 -0.90 -17.87
N GLN A 196 3.78 -1.33 -17.84
CA GLN A 196 3.06 -1.93 -18.95
C GLN A 196 1.59 -1.46 -18.91
N PRO A 197 0.87 -1.50 -20.04
CA PRO A 197 -0.57 -1.26 -20.05
C PRO A 197 -1.30 -2.20 -19.09
N THR A 198 -2.38 -1.68 -18.49
CA THR A 198 -3.25 -2.43 -17.59
C THR A 198 -4.71 -2.34 -18.03
N ASP A 199 -5.61 -3.00 -17.32
CA ASP A 199 -7.05 -2.95 -17.60
C ASP A 199 -7.65 -1.54 -17.48
N ILE A 200 -6.96 -0.61 -16.81
CA ILE A 200 -7.37 0.79 -16.72
C ILE A 200 -6.81 1.67 -17.82
N SER A 201 -5.84 1.23 -18.61
CA SER A 201 -5.25 2.04 -19.70
C SER A 201 -6.31 2.56 -20.68
N PRO A 202 -7.36 1.82 -21.05
CA PRO A 202 -8.45 2.35 -21.87
C PRO A 202 -9.29 3.44 -21.19
N LEU A 203 -9.24 3.54 -19.88
CA LEU A 203 -9.94 4.57 -19.08
C LEU A 203 -9.08 5.83 -18.89
N ALA A 204 -7.78 5.75 -19.08
CA ALA A 204 -6.87 6.87 -18.92
C ALA A 204 -6.96 7.85 -20.11
N ASN A 205 -6.88 9.15 -19.82
CA ASN A 205 -6.69 10.16 -20.84
C ASN A 205 -5.24 10.16 -21.36
N LEU A 206 -4.31 9.75 -20.49
CA LEU A 206 -2.89 9.64 -20.81
C LEU A 206 -2.31 8.44 -20.06
N SER A 207 -1.61 7.55 -20.78
CA SER A 207 -0.88 6.42 -20.21
C SER A 207 0.61 6.61 -20.47
N LEU A 208 1.38 6.73 -19.38
CA LEU A 208 2.83 6.94 -19.37
C LEU A 208 3.53 5.65 -18.95
N GLN A 209 4.24 5.03 -19.89
CA GLN A 209 4.98 3.82 -19.60
C GLN A 209 6.37 4.15 -19.06
N GLY A 210 6.67 3.66 -17.85
CA GLY A 210 7.95 3.87 -17.21
C GLY A 210 7.94 3.56 -15.72
N ARG A 211 9.12 3.63 -15.12
CA ARG A 211 9.25 3.51 -13.67
C ARG A 211 8.61 4.71 -12.98
N ALA A 212 7.77 4.47 -11.98
CA ALA A 212 7.11 5.54 -11.22
C ALA A 212 8.10 6.60 -10.71
N ALA A 213 9.26 6.17 -10.19
CA ALA A 213 10.28 7.10 -9.68
C ALA A 213 10.78 8.09 -10.76
N ASP A 214 10.97 7.62 -11.97
CA ASP A 214 11.49 8.44 -13.07
C ASP A 214 10.40 9.37 -13.63
N VAL A 215 9.22 8.79 -13.92
CA VAL A 215 8.08 9.52 -14.50
C VAL A 215 7.58 10.61 -13.54
N LEU A 216 7.33 10.28 -12.25
CA LEU A 216 6.82 11.25 -11.28
C LEU A 216 7.81 12.37 -11.00
N SER A 217 9.10 12.06 -10.92
CA SER A 217 10.14 13.09 -10.74
C SER A 217 10.22 14.02 -11.95
N HIS A 218 10.01 13.50 -13.15
CA HIS A 218 9.97 14.31 -14.37
C HIS A 218 8.74 15.21 -14.40
N LEU A 219 7.56 14.65 -14.14
CA LEU A 219 6.30 15.40 -14.09
C LEU A 219 6.35 16.53 -13.07
N LEU A 220 6.88 16.27 -11.85
CA LEU A 220 6.99 17.29 -10.81
C LEU A 220 7.80 18.51 -11.28
N ARG A 221 8.94 18.29 -11.94
CA ARG A 221 9.79 19.39 -12.43
C ARG A 221 9.10 20.28 -13.45
N HIS A 222 8.22 19.72 -14.28
CA HIS A 222 7.53 20.48 -15.34
C HIS A 222 6.27 21.19 -14.85
N ILE A 223 5.57 20.63 -13.88
CA ILE A 223 4.34 21.22 -13.32
C ILE A 223 4.65 22.31 -12.28
N SER A 224 5.83 22.28 -11.66
CA SER A 224 6.26 23.29 -10.68
C SER A 224 6.80 24.58 -11.34
N SER A 225 6.87 24.64 -12.66
CA SER A 225 7.43 25.77 -13.43
C SER A 225 6.38 26.77 -13.90
N ASP A 226 5.11 26.52 -13.64
CA ASP A 226 3.94 27.38 -13.91
C ASP A 226 3.30 27.87 -12.61
#